data_fa63b402cf9fa8e160449d6ca7bdffc8
#
_entry.id   fa63b402cf9fa8e160449d6ca7bdffc8
#
_cell.length_a   1.000
_cell.length_b   1.000
_cell.length_c   1.000
_cell.angle_alpha   90.00
_cell.angle_beta   90.00
_cell.angle_gamma   90.00
#
_symmetry.space_group_name_H-M   'P 1'
#
loop_
_entity.id
_entity.type
_entity.pdbx_description
1 polymer ?
#
loop_
_entity_poly.entity_id
_entity_poly.type
_entity_poly.pdbx_seq_one_letter_code
_entity_poly.pdbx_strand_id
1 'polypeptide(L)'
;MIKTFVFNPIQVNCFVLYDTNKECAIVDTGAQSAQERQELTDFISQNNLVVKHILLTHAHIDHICGAPYITKHFSLPLELGGGADKILRLLNAQASCFGFEETDFDTMPTKEIKESDTICFGSSELKVISTPGHCAGSVSFFNEKENYVLTGDALFAGGIGRTDLPTGDYNTLVYSITHNLFSLPSKTVCLTGHGSQTTIGVEKEGFIY
;
A
#
# COMPACT_ATOMS: atom_id res chain seq x y z
N MET A 1 -14.44 0.19 8.19
CA MET A 1 -13.72 1.11 9.13
C MET A 1 -12.24 1.13 8.79
N ILE A 2 -11.56 2.27 9.01
CA ILE A 2 -10.14 2.46 8.64
C ILE A 2 -9.41 3.08 9.82
N LYS A 3 -8.30 2.50 10.23
CA LYS A 3 -7.31 3.09 11.13
C LYS A 3 -6.04 3.36 10.34
N THR A 4 -5.57 4.59 10.37
CA THR A 4 -4.30 5.01 9.76
C THR A 4 -3.25 5.19 10.85
N PHE A 5 -2.06 4.69 10.58
CA PHE A 5 -0.83 4.96 11.31
C PHE A 5 0.12 5.70 10.38
N VAL A 6 0.99 6.52 10.93
CA VAL A 6 2.08 7.16 10.18
C VAL A 6 3.37 6.65 10.77
N PHE A 7 4.13 5.90 9.99
CA PHE A 7 5.31 5.20 10.45
C PHE A 7 6.57 5.64 9.71
N ASN A 8 7.70 5.32 10.29
CA ASN A 8 9.06 5.56 9.84
C ASN A 8 9.42 7.04 9.54
N PRO A 9 10.70 7.38 9.31
CA PRO A 9 11.12 8.76 9.06
C PRO A 9 10.56 9.38 7.77
N ILE A 10 10.14 8.55 6.82
CA ILE A 10 9.53 9.00 5.54
C ILE A 10 8.03 9.26 5.69
N GLN A 11 7.44 8.91 6.86
CA GLN A 11 6.03 9.16 7.20
C GLN A 11 5.04 8.45 6.27
N VAL A 12 5.26 7.15 6.04
CA VAL A 12 4.33 6.32 5.27
C VAL A 12 3.03 6.11 6.02
N ASN A 13 1.93 6.14 5.31
CA ASN A 13 0.61 5.78 5.82
C ASN A 13 0.45 4.25 5.78
N CYS A 14 0.37 3.62 6.94
CA CYS A 14 0.00 2.22 7.11
C CYS A 14 -1.47 2.14 7.50
N PHE A 15 -2.25 1.33 6.81
CA PHE A 15 -3.69 1.24 7.03
C PHE A 15 -4.08 -0.13 7.61
N VAL A 16 -4.96 -0.12 8.62
CA VAL A 16 -5.71 -1.30 9.04
C VAL A 16 -7.16 -1.08 8.64
N LEU A 17 -7.59 -1.86 7.65
CA LEU A 17 -8.97 -1.89 7.15
C LEU A 17 -9.71 -3.01 7.88
N TYR A 18 -10.83 -2.72 8.53
CA TYR A 18 -11.56 -3.72 9.31
C TYR A 18 -13.06 -3.48 9.32
N ASP A 19 -13.82 -4.52 9.59
CA ASP A 19 -15.26 -4.46 9.60
C ASP A 19 -15.87 -4.90 10.96
N THR A 20 -17.19 -4.97 10.99
CA THR A 20 -17.94 -5.38 12.20
C THR A 20 -17.75 -6.86 12.53
N ASN A 21 -17.32 -7.70 11.59
CA ASN A 21 -17.02 -9.12 11.80
C ASN A 21 -15.63 -9.34 12.45
N LYS A 22 -14.92 -8.24 12.74
CA LYS A 22 -13.57 -8.27 13.32
C LYS A 22 -12.51 -8.87 12.41
N GLU A 23 -12.76 -9.03 11.13
CA GLU A 23 -11.72 -9.38 10.16
C GLU A 23 -11.07 -8.12 9.59
N CYS A 24 -9.76 -8.18 9.32
CA CYS A 24 -9.03 -7.03 8.84
C CYS A 24 -7.97 -7.37 7.79
N ALA A 25 -7.58 -6.34 7.03
CA ALA A 25 -6.41 -6.32 6.17
C ALA A 25 -5.48 -5.21 6.62
N ILE A 26 -4.17 -5.47 6.62
CA ILE A 26 -3.11 -4.49 6.84
C ILE A 26 -2.58 -4.09 5.47
N VAL A 27 -2.46 -2.80 5.18
CA VAL A 27 -1.92 -2.28 3.91
C VAL A 27 -0.72 -1.41 4.20
N ASP A 28 0.39 -1.68 3.52
CA ASP A 28 1.70 -1.00 3.63
C ASP A 28 2.29 -1.06 5.04
N THR A 29 3.03 -2.12 5.28
CA THR A 29 3.62 -2.45 6.59
C THR A 29 4.92 -1.68 6.85
N GLY A 30 4.86 -0.35 6.83
CA GLY A 30 6.00 0.55 7.01
C GLY A 30 6.51 0.72 8.45
N ALA A 31 6.09 -0.13 9.39
CA ALA A 31 6.50 -0.09 10.80
C ALA A 31 7.96 -0.53 10.97
N GLN A 32 8.89 0.42 10.96
CA GLN A 32 10.33 0.17 11.02
C GLN A 32 10.80 -0.19 12.42
N SER A 33 10.43 0.59 13.43
CA SER A 33 10.89 0.40 14.80
C SER A 33 10.09 -0.67 15.56
N ALA A 34 10.70 -1.23 16.61
CA ALA A 34 9.99 -2.14 17.51
C ALA A 34 8.74 -1.49 18.13
N GLN A 35 8.81 -0.20 18.42
CA GLN A 35 7.69 0.56 18.98
C GLN A 35 6.54 0.68 17.98
N GLU A 36 6.81 1.01 16.72
CA GLU A 36 5.80 1.10 15.65
C GLU A 36 5.15 -0.27 15.38
N ARG A 37 5.96 -1.35 15.34
CA ARG A 37 5.45 -2.71 15.21
C ARG A 37 4.54 -3.10 16.38
N GLN A 38 4.92 -2.72 17.60
CA GLN A 38 4.10 -2.96 18.79
C GLN A 38 2.80 -2.15 18.74
N GLU A 39 2.84 -0.87 18.34
CA GLU A 39 1.65 -0.04 18.20
C GLU A 39 0.63 -0.66 17.24
N LEU A 40 1.08 -1.15 16.08
CA LEU A 40 0.23 -1.81 15.11
C LEU A 40 -0.38 -3.11 15.67
N THR A 41 0.43 -3.97 16.28
CA THR A 41 -0.05 -5.25 16.82
C THR A 41 -0.94 -5.08 18.03
N ASP A 42 -0.66 -4.09 18.89
CA ASP A 42 -1.52 -3.73 20.02
C ASP A 42 -2.89 -3.25 19.57
N PHE A 43 -2.96 -2.41 18.55
CA PHE A 43 -4.25 -1.98 18.01
C PHE A 43 -5.09 -3.17 17.53
N ILE A 44 -4.47 -4.10 16.80
CA ILE A 44 -5.13 -5.31 16.30
C ILE A 44 -5.65 -6.16 17.47
N SER A 45 -4.80 -6.42 18.46
CA SER A 45 -5.12 -7.21 19.64
C SER A 45 -6.23 -6.56 20.51
N GLN A 46 -6.09 -5.27 20.84
CA GLN A 46 -7.04 -4.55 21.69
C GLN A 46 -8.44 -4.44 21.07
N ASN A 47 -8.52 -4.45 19.74
CA ASN A 47 -9.79 -4.44 19.02
C ASN A 47 -10.32 -5.84 18.68
N ASN A 48 -9.61 -6.91 19.10
CA ASN A 48 -9.92 -8.30 18.81
C ASN A 48 -10.07 -8.57 17.31
N LEU A 49 -9.17 -7.98 16.49
CA LEU A 49 -9.19 -8.13 15.04
C LEU A 49 -8.46 -9.42 14.62
N VAL A 50 -8.97 -10.06 13.58
CA VAL A 50 -8.36 -11.22 12.93
C VAL A 50 -7.79 -10.78 11.58
N VAL A 51 -6.46 -10.76 11.47
CA VAL A 51 -5.78 -10.40 10.21
C VAL A 51 -5.99 -11.51 9.19
N LYS A 52 -6.54 -11.16 8.04
CA LYS A 52 -6.79 -12.06 6.91
C LYS A 52 -5.81 -11.83 5.78
N HIS A 53 -5.38 -10.58 5.59
CA HIS A 53 -4.50 -10.17 4.51
C HIS A 53 -3.46 -9.18 5.00
N ILE A 54 -2.25 -9.30 4.46
CA ILE A 54 -1.18 -8.32 4.54
C ILE A 54 -0.88 -7.89 3.11
N LEU A 55 -1.30 -6.69 2.76
CA LEU A 55 -1.29 -6.16 1.41
C LEU A 55 -0.19 -5.13 1.23
N LEU A 56 0.36 -5.04 0.04
CA LEU A 56 1.35 -4.05 -0.32
C LEU A 56 0.94 -3.31 -1.58
N THR A 57 0.91 -1.98 -1.53
CA THR A 57 0.67 -1.16 -2.73
C THR A 57 1.86 -1.23 -3.68
N HIS A 58 3.08 -1.16 -3.14
CA HIS A 58 4.33 -1.30 -3.90
C HIS A 58 5.52 -1.58 -2.96
N ALA A 59 6.62 -2.07 -3.52
CA ALA A 59 7.72 -2.64 -2.75
C ALA A 59 8.86 -1.65 -2.43
N HIS A 60 8.62 -0.33 -2.33
CA HIS A 60 9.66 0.56 -1.80
C HIS A 60 9.87 0.35 -0.30
N ILE A 61 11.09 0.62 0.15
CA ILE A 61 11.57 0.23 1.49
C ILE A 61 10.70 0.78 2.61
N ASP A 62 10.21 1.99 2.49
CA ASP A 62 9.37 2.66 3.48
C ASP A 62 7.97 2.03 3.62
N HIS A 63 7.44 1.41 2.57
CA HIS A 63 6.16 0.68 2.60
C HIS A 63 6.29 -0.75 3.12
N ILE A 64 7.47 -1.37 3.00
CA ILE A 64 7.67 -2.80 3.24
C ILE A 64 8.58 -3.12 4.44
N CYS A 65 9.27 -2.14 5.03
CA CYS A 65 10.32 -2.39 6.03
C CYS A 65 9.85 -3.19 7.26
N GLY A 66 8.60 -3.10 7.65
CA GLY A 66 8.00 -3.90 8.73
C GLY A 66 7.47 -5.26 8.30
N ALA A 67 7.36 -5.53 6.99
CA ALA A 67 6.71 -6.74 6.48
C ALA A 67 7.33 -8.05 6.98
N PRO A 68 8.65 -8.22 7.08
CA PRO A 68 9.24 -9.46 7.60
C PRO A 68 8.79 -9.79 9.02
N TYR A 69 8.63 -8.78 9.88
CA TYR A 69 8.09 -8.98 11.21
C TYR A 69 6.59 -9.30 11.19
N ILE A 70 5.80 -8.51 10.44
CA ILE A 70 4.34 -8.61 10.41
C ILE A 70 3.87 -9.93 9.79
N THR A 71 4.48 -10.38 8.69
CA THR A 71 4.16 -11.66 8.05
C THR A 71 4.46 -12.84 8.97
N LYS A 72 5.58 -12.79 9.69
CA LYS A 72 5.95 -13.78 10.69
C LYS A 72 4.99 -13.78 11.89
N HIS A 73 4.65 -12.59 12.41
CA HIS A 73 3.79 -12.44 13.59
C HIS A 73 2.39 -13.00 13.36
N PHE A 74 1.81 -12.74 12.20
CA PHE A 74 0.45 -13.23 11.83
C PHE A 74 0.47 -14.55 11.06
N SER A 75 1.63 -15.07 10.70
CA SER A 75 1.79 -16.30 9.90
C SER A 75 1.04 -16.24 8.55
N LEU A 76 1.09 -15.07 7.90
CA LEU A 76 0.46 -14.78 6.61
C LEU A 76 1.50 -14.30 5.60
N PRO A 77 1.32 -14.58 4.29
CA PRO A 77 2.19 -14.03 3.26
C PRO A 77 1.92 -12.53 3.05
N LEU A 78 2.92 -11.81 2.55
CA LEU A 78 2.75 -10.49 1.96
C LEU A 78 2.16 -10.63 0.56
N GLU A 79 1.00 -10.03 0.31
CA GLU A 79 0.32 -10.02 -0.98
C GLU A 79 0.69 -8.75 -1.76
N LEU A 80 1.26 -8.92 -2.96
CA LEU A 80 1.86 -7.83 -3.72
C LEU A 80 1.64 -8.02 -5.24
N GLY A 81 1.66 -6.93 -5.98
CA GLY A 81 1.41 -6.95 -7.43
C GLY A 81 2.52 -7.62 -8.24
N GLY A 82 2.14 -8.24 -9.35
CA GLY A 82 3.07 -8.90 -10.27
C GLY A 82 4.17 -7.95 -10.78
N GLY A 83 5.42 -8.42 -10.78
CA GLY A 83 6.60 -7.62 -11.16
C GLY A 83 7.27 -6.86 -10.01
N ALA A 84 6.73 -6.91 -8.80
CA ALA A 84 7.36 -6.34 -7.61
C ALA A 84 8.70 -7.01 -7.25
N ASP A 85 8.96 -8.23 -7.74
CA ASP A 85 10.23 -8.94 -7.58
C ASP A 85 11.43 -8.12 -8.04
N LYS A 86 11.25 -7.23 -9.03
CA LYS A 86 12.30 -6.32 -9.51
C LYS A 86 12.74 -5.32 -8.44
N ILE A 87 11.81 -4.88 -7.57
CA ILE A 87 12.09 -3.97 -6.47
C ILE A 87 12.54 -4.73 -5.22
N LEU A 88 11.95 -5.89 -4.93
CA LEU A 88 12.34 -6.71 -3.78
C LEU A 88 13.85 -7.00 -3.76
N ARG A 89 14.46 -7.25 -4.91
CA ARG A 89 15.91 -7.48 -5.05
C ARG A 89 16.76 -6.25 -4.70
N LEU A 90 16.17 -5.07 -4.62
CA LEU A 90 16.86 -3.80 -4.34
C LEU A 90 16.64 -3.33 -2.90
N LEU A 91 15.87 -4.05 -2.07
CA LEU A 91 15.46 -3.58 -0.74
C LEU A 91 16.62 -3.29 0.20
N ASN A 92 17.65 -4.16 0.25
CA ASN A 92 18.81 -3.89 1.10
C ASN A 92 19.63 -2.68 0.62
N ALA A 93 19.70 -2.47 -0.69
CA ALA A 93 20.31 -1.26 -1.25
C ALA A 93 19.48 0.00 -0.93
N GLN A 94 18.15 -0.09 -1.02
CA GLN A 94 17.26 1.01 -0.62
C GLN A 94 17.39 1.28 0.89
N ALA A 95 17.39 0.24 1.74
CA ALA A 95 17.55 0.37 3.18
C ALA A 95 18.83 1.15 3.51
N SER A 96 19.95 0.76 2.93
CA SER A 96 21.23 1.46 3.10
C SER A 96 21.19 2.92 2.63
N CYS A 97 20.57 3.19 1.45
CA CYS A 97 20.48 4.55 0.90
C CYS A 97 19.58 5.50 1.72
N PHE A 98 18.50 4.98 2.28
CA PHE A 98 17.47 5.79 2.95
C PHE A 98 17.53 5.70 4.49
N GLY A 99 18.53 5.01 5.05
CA GLY A 99 18.75 4.92 6.49
C GLY A 99 17.77 3.98 7.21
N PHE A 100 17.28 2.98 6.51
CA PHE A 100 16.52 1.90 7.10
C PHE A 100 17.43 0.76 7.58
N GLU A 101 16.96 0.00 8.57
CA GLU A 101 17.66 -1.22 8.99
C GLU A 101 17.59 -2.28 7.88
N GLU A 102 18.74 -2.91 7.60
CA GLU A 102 18.76 -4.09 6.75
C GLU A 102 18.01 -5.24 7.44
N THR A 103 17.22 -5.95 6.67
CA THR A 103 16.37 -7.01 7.18
C THR A 103 16.36 -8.17 6.17
N ASP A 104 16.04 -9.36 6.66
CA ASP A 104 15.90 -10.55 5.80
C ASP A 104 14.57 -10.53 5.05
N PHE A 105 14.57 -9.87 3.89
CA PHE A 105 13.42 -9.86 2.97
C PHE A 105 13.33 -11.14 2.14
N ASP A 106 14.44 -11.89 1.97
CA ASP A 106 14.51 -13.05 1.08
C ASP A 106 13.71 -14.24 1.60
N THR A 107 13.58 -14.37 2.92
CA THR A 107 12.82 -15.45 3.56
C THR A 107 11.36 -15.10 3.84
N MET A 108 10.94 -13.88 3.55
CA MET A 108 9.57 -13.43 3.77
C MET A 108 8.61 -14.12 2.77
N PRO A 109 7.55 -14.79 3.25
CA PRO A 109 6.59 -15.42 2.35
C PRO A 109 5.81 -14.36 1.58
N THR A 110 5.74 -14.53 0.27
CA THR A 110 5.00 -13.62 -0.63
C THR A 110 3.94 -14.37 -1.43
N LYS A 111 2.90 -13.64 -1.83
CA LYS A 111 1.84 -14.12 -2.72
C LYS A 111 1.55 -13.04 -3.76
N GLU A 112 1.61 -13.41 -5.04
CA GLU A 112 1.26 -12.49 -6.13
C GLU A 112 -0.25 -12.27 -6.20
N ILE A 113 -0.65 -11.01 -6.35
CA ILE A 113 -2.00 -10.56 -6.70
C ILE A 113 -1.99 -9.89 -8.07
N LYS A 114 -3.13 -9.95 -8.78
CA LYS A 114 -3.25 -9.49 -10.16
C LYS A 114 -4.37 -8.48 -10.33
N GLU A 115 -4.28 -7.74 -11.42
CA GLU A 115 -5.37 -6.89 -11.92
C GLU A 115 -6.71 -7.64 -11.87
N SER A 116 -7.73 -6.98 -11.36
CA SER A 116 -9.09 -7.51 -11.20
C SER A 116 -9.28 -8.61 -10.12
N ASP A 117 -8.24 -9.00 -9.39
CA ASP A 117 -8.44 -9.83 -8.21
C ASP A 117 -9.32 -9.11 -7.20
N THR A 118 -10.12 -9.88 -6.46
CA THR A 118 -10.93 -9.38 -5.36
C THR A 118 -10.41 -9.97 -4.05
N ILE A 119 -10.06 -9.10 -3.10
CA ILE A 119 -9.58 -9.47 -1.77
C ILE A 119 -10.72 -9.26 -0.79
N CYS A 120 -11.11 -10.32 -0.08
CA CYS A 120 -12.27 -10.31 0.82
C CYS A 120 -11.85 -10.54 2.26
N PHE A 121 -12.33 -9.71 3.18
CA PHE A 121 -12.23 -9.90 4.63
C PHE A 121 -13.52 -9.44 5.30
N GLY A 122 -14.14 -10.32 6.08
CA GLY A 122 -15.44 -10.09 6.66
C GLY A 122 -16.51 -9.78 5.61
N SER A 123 -17.08 -8.59 5.66
CA SER A 123 -18.06 -8.09 4.68
C SER A 123 -17.47 -7.06 3.70
N SER A 124 -16.16 -6.87 3.73
CA SER A 124 -15.43 -5.91 2.90
C SER A 124 -14.77 -6.58 1.72
N GLU A 125 -14.74 -5.88 0.59
CA GLU A 125 -14.12 -6.30 -0.65
C GLU A 125 -13.22 -5.19 -1.19
N LEU A 126 -12.02 -5.56 -1.63
CA LEU A 126 -11.09 -4.68 -2.32
C LEU A 126 -10.82 -5.22 -3.72
N LYS A 127 -11.08 -4.42 -4.75
CA LYS A 127 -10.67 -4.71 -6.13
C LYS A 127 -9.23 -4.27 -6.33
N VAL A 128 -8.40 -5.13 -6.88
CA VAL A 128 -7.02 -4.81 -7.24
C VAL A 128 -7.01 -4.08 -8.58
N ILE A 129 -6.43 -2.90 -8.60
CA ILE A 129 -6.22 -2.06 -9.79
C ILE A 129 -4.72 -1.94 -10.03
N SER A 130 -4.24 -2.32 -11.20
CA SER A 130 -2.82 -2.14 -11.57
C SER A 130 -2.52 -0.66 -11.77
N THR A 131 -1.51 -0.14 -11.05
CA THR A 131 -1.11 1.27 -11.12
C THR A 131 0.42 1.44 -11.23
N PRO A 132 1.08 0.74 -12.20
CA PRO A 132 2.51 0.86 -12.39
C PRO A 132 2.92 2.26 -12.85
N GLY A 133 4.22 2.55 -12.72
CA GLY A 133 4.84 3.77 -13.21
C GLY A 133 5.62 4.53 -12.14
N HIS A 134 5.17 4.56 -10.88
CA HIS A 134 6.02 4.92 -9.75
C HIS A 134 7.10 3.84 -9.56
N CYS A 135 6.70 2.58 -9.54
CA CYS A 135 7.59 1.43 -9.70
C CYS A 135 6.85 0.21 -10.26
N ALA A 136 7.59 -0.83 -10.64
CA ALA A 136 7.03 -2.09 -11.10
C ALA A 136 6.27 -2.79 -9.97
N GLY A 137 5.13 -3.40 -10.33
CA GLY A 137 4.28 -4.13 -9.38
C GLY A 137 3.40 -3.25 -8.49
N SER A 138 3.34 -1.93 -8.77
CA SER A 138 2.42 -1.04 -8.04
C SER A 138 0.98 -1.38 -8.34
N VAL A 139 0.18 -1.44 -7.27
CA VAL A 139 -1.27 -1.67 -7.32
C VAL A 139 -2.00 -0.71 -6.38
N SER A 140 -3.25 -0.44 -6.71
CA SER A 140 -4.18 0.28 -5.85
C SER A 140 -5.32 -0.65 -5.41
N PHE A 141 -5.91 -0.40 -4.24
CA PHE A 141 -6.98 -1.23 -3.70
C PHE A 141 -8.27 -0.42 -3.58
N PHE A 142 -9.27 -0.75 -4.37
CA PHE A 142 -10.54 -0.02 -4.43
C PHE A 142 -11.65 -0.74 -3.68
N ASN A 143 -12.25 -0.07 -2.70
CA ASN A 143 -13.49 -0.49 -2.06
C ASN A 143 -14.67 0.29 -2.67
N GLU A 144 -15.42 -0.37 -3.54
CA GLU A 144 -16.56 0.23 -4.23
C GLU A 144 -17.70 0.56 -3.27
N LYS A 145 -17.96 -0.31 -2.30
CA LYS A 145 -19.07 -0.16 -1.34
C LYS A 145 -18.88 1.04 -0.41
N GLU A 146 -17.67 1.21 0.11
CA GLU A 146 -17.34 2.32 1.02
C GLU A 146 -16.75 3.53 0.27
N ASN A 147 -16.57 3.41 -1.06
CA ASN A 147 -16.14 4.44 -1.99
C ASN A 147 -14.79 5.10 -1.62
N TYR A 148 -13.77 4.27 -1.40
CA TYR A 148 -12.39 4.72 -1.24
C TYR A 148 -11.40 3.85 -2.06
N VAL A 149 -10.25 4.41 -2.36
CA VAL A 149 -9.13 3.71 -3.01
C VAL A 149 -7.82 4.02 -2.26
N LEU A 150 -7.03 2.98 -1.97
CA LEU A 150 -5.67 3.14 -1.48
C LEU A 150 -4.76 3.22 -2.71
N THR A 151 -4.12 4.36 -2.91
CA THR A 151 -3.37 4.65 -4.13
C THR A 151 -1.87 4.36 -4.02
N GLY A 152 -1.39 4.07 -2.79
CA GLY A 152 0.03 4.07 -2.53
C GLY A 152 0.66 5.36 -3.02
N ASP A 153 1.77 5.22 -3.73
CA ASP A 153 2.51 6.34 -4.29
C ASP A 153 2.20 6.63 -5.77
N ALA A 154 1.07 6.12 -6.28
CA ALA A 154 0.64 6.49 -7.62
C ALA A 154 0.04 7.90 -7.65
N LEU A 155 -0.83 8.25 -6.70
CA LEU A 155 -1.55 9.52 -6.67
C LEU A 155 -1.59 10.07 -5.23
N PHE A 156 -1.27 11.36 -5.08
CA PHE A 156 -1.30 12.10 -3.82
C PHE A 156 -2.27 13.28 -3.88
N ALA A 157 -2.46 13.94 -2.75
CA ALA A 157 -3.12 15.24 -2.70
C ALA A 157 -2.24 16.30 -3.37
N GLY A 158 -2.66 16.72 -4.57
CA GLY A 158 -1.96 17.73 -5.38
C GLY A 158 -0.70 17.23 -6.09
N GLY A 159 -0.54 15.91 -6.31
CA GLY A 159 0.64 15.39 -7.00
C GLY A 159 0.59 13.91 -7.32
N ILE A 160 1.66 13.44 -7.93
CA ILE A 160 1.87 12.03 -8.29
C ILE A 160 3.22 11.54 -7.77
N GLY A 161 3.40 10.23 -7.71
CA GLY A 161 4.66 9.61 -7.31
C GLY A 161 5.82 9.98 -8.24
N ARG A 162 7.04 10.01 -7.69
CA ARG A 162 8.25 10.16 -8.48
C ARG A 162 8.45 8.95 -9.38
N THR A 163 9.13 9.15 -10.50
CA THR A 163 9.35 8.11 -11.51
C THR A 163 10.82 7.96 -11.91
N ASP A 164 11.71 8.59 -11.16
CA ASP A 164 13.15 8.62 -11.40
C ASP A 164 13.93 7.53 -10.64
N LEU A 165 13.25 6.71 -9.83
CA LEU A 165 13.82 5.55 -9.17
C LEU A 165 13.78 4.30 -10.08
N PRO A 166 14.53 3.23 -9.74
CA PRO A 166 14.55 2.01 -10.55
C PRO A 166 13.15 1.49 -10.85
N THR A 167 12.89 1.16 -12.11
CA THR A 167 11.59 0.73 -12.68
C THR A 167 10.51 1.81 -12.78
N GLY A 168 10.80 3.06 -12.40
CA GLY A 168 9.91 4.19 -12.59
C GLY A 168 9.79 4.57 -14.07
N ASP A 169 8.58 4.99 -14.49
CA ASP A 169 8.30 5.49 -15.84
C ASP A 169 7.13 6.49 -15.79
N TYR A 170 7.41 7.74 -16.13
CA TYR A 170 6.43 8.82 -16.05
C TYR A 170 5.20 8.59 -16.93
N ASN A 171 5.40 8.16 -18.18
CA ASN A 171 4.29 7.95 -19.10
C ASN A 171 3.39 6.81 -18.65
N THR A 172 3.97 5.75 -18.11
CA THR A 172 3.23 4.63 -17.52
C THR A 172 2.44 5.09 -16.29
N LEU A 173 3.01 5.93 -15.43
CA LEU A 173 2.30 6.44 -14.26
C LEU A 173 1.13 7.34 -14.65
N VAL A 174 1.35 8.28 -15.57
CA VAL A 174 0.29 9.14 -16.11
C VAL A 174 -0.83 8.31 -16.74
N TYR A 175 -0.48 7.27 -17.49
CA TYR A 175 -1.46 6.35 -18.07
C TYR A 175 -2.27 5.64 -16.95
N SER A 176 -1.60 5.08 -15.95
CA SER A 176 -2.24 4.40 -14.81
C SER A 176 -3.22 5.31 -14.08
N ILE A 177 -2.83 6.56 -13.84
CA ILE A 177 -3.69 7.53 -13.17
C ILE A 177 -4.89 7.89 -14.03
N THR A 178 -4.65 8.28 -15.28
CA THR A 178 -5.71 8.83 -16.15
C THR A 178 -6.71 7.78 -16.62
N HIS A 179 -6.28 6.53 -16.85
CA HIS A 179 -7.14 5.48 -17.39
C HIS A 179 -7.69 4.57 -16.29
N ASN A 180 -6.93 4.31 -15.22
CA ASN A 180 -7.36 3.38 -14.18
C ASN A 180 -7.97 4.14 -12.99
N LEU A 181 -7.23 5.09 -12.37
CA LEU A 181 -7.72 5.79 -11.18
C LEU A 181 -8.81 6.81 -11.51
N PHE A 182 -8.64 7.62 -12.55
CA PHE A 182 -9.63 8.64 -12.94
C PHE A 182 -10.89 8.06 -13.62
N SER A 183 -10.95 6.75 -13.85
CA SER A 183 -12.17 6.05 -14.22
C SER A 183 -13.12 5.83 -13.02
N LEU A 184 -12.58 5.91 -11.79
CA LEU A 184 -13.37 5.76 -10.56
C LEU A 184 -14.29 6.99 -10.34
N PRO A 185 -15.36 6.82 -9.55
CA PRO A 185 -16.28 7.93 -9.24
C PRO A 185 -15.55 9.13 -8.63
N SER A 186 -15.88 10.35 -9.04
CA SER A 186 -15.22 11.58 -8.58
C SER A 186 -15.23 11.77 -7.05
N LYS A 187 -16.21 11.22 -6.36
CA LYS A 187 -16.30 11.28 -4.89
C LYS A 187 -15.50 10.20 -4.17
N THR A 188 -14.80 9.32 -4.90
CA THR A 188 -13.98 8.27 -4.29
C THR A 188 -12.84 8.92 -3.52
N VAL A 189 -12.73 8.59 -2.23
CA VAL A 189 -11.66 9.08 -1.36
C VAL A 189 -10.36 8.35 -1.69
N CYS A 190 -9.30 9.09 -1.97
CA CYS A 190 -7.96 8.55 -2.16
C CYS A 190 -7.21 8.54 -0.83
N LEU A 191 -6.88 7.36 -0.35
CA LEU A 191 -6.00 7.12 0.78
C LEU A 191 -4.59 6.92 0.23
N THR A 192 -3.76 7.92 0.38
CA THR A 192 -2.44 8.02 -0.25
C THR A 192 -1.35 7.35 0.57
N GLY A 193 -0.26 6.93 -0.05
CA GLY A 193 0.90 6.34 0.65
C GLY A 193 1.56 7.31 1.63
N HIS A 194 1.50 8.61 1.36
CA HIS A 194 2.02 9.67 2.23
C HIS A 194 1.08 10.87 2.28
N GLY A 195 1.16 11.62 3.40
CA GLY A 195 0.42 12.86 3.57
C GLY A 195 -1.09 12.69 3.73
N SER A 196 -1.83 13.68 3.27
CA SER A 196 -3.28 13.76 3.48
C SER A 196 -4.05 13.00 2.39
N GLN A 197 -5.22 12.52 2.75
CA GLN A 197 -6.19 12.00 1.77
C GLN A 197 -6.72 13.12 0.84
N THR A 198 -7.22 12.71 -0.31
CA THR A 198 -7.88 13.57 -1.31
C THR A 198 -9.08 12.85 -1.93
N THR A 199 -9.56 13.29 -3.08
CA THR A 199 -10.58 12.58 -3.86
C THR A 199 -10.20 12.51 -5.34
N ILE A 200 -10.70 11.50 -6.03
CA ILE A 200 -10.49 11.35 -7.48
C ILE A 200 -10.91 12.62 -8.24
N GLY A 201 -12.02 13.25 -7.87
CA GLY A 201 -12.51 14.47 -8.54
C GLY A 201 -11.56 15.65 -8.41
N VAL A 202 -11.07 15.91 -7.19
CA VAL A 202 -10.12 17.01 -6.91
C VAL A 202 -8.85 16.83 -7.72
N GLU A 203 -8.27 15.64 -7.70
CA GLU A 203 -7.02 15.39 -8.42
C GLU A 203 -7.21 15.40 -9.93
N LYS A 204 -8.34 14.87 -10.43
CA LYS A 204 -8.67 14.90 -11.86
C LYS A 204 -8.86 16.30 -12.40
N GLU A 205 -9.49 17.20 -11.64
CA GLU A 205 -9.68 18.62 -12.03
C GLU A 205 -8.35 19.40 -12.01
N GLY A 206 -7.46 19.09 -11.07
CA GLY A 206 -6.14 19.73 -10.92
C GLY A 206 -5.03 19.12 -11.78
N PHE A 207 -5.31 18.02 -12.49
CA PHE A 207 -4.28 17.27 -13.21
C PHE A 207 -3.88 17.97 -14.51
N ILE A 208 -2.65 18.47 -14.55
CA ILE A 208 -2.05 19.13 -15.72
C ILE A 208 -0.92 18.23 -16.22
N TYR A 209 -0.97 17.78 -17.47
CA TYR A 209 0.06 16.93 -18.09
C TYR A 209 1.24 17.77 -18.61
#